data_792507703aeaa0ccb171710971e21c75
#
_entry.id   792507703aeaa0ccb171710971e21c75
#
_cell.length_a   1.000
_cell.length_b   1.000
_cell.length_c   1.000
_cell.angle_alpha   90.00
_cell.angle_beta   90.00
_cell.angle_gamma   90.00
#
_symmetry.space_group_name_H-M   'P 1'
#
loop_
_entity.id
_entity.type
_entity.pdbx_description
1 polymer ?
#
loop_
_entity_poly.entity_id
_entity_poly.type
_entity_poly.pdbx_seq_one_letter_code
_entity_poly.pdbx_strand_id
1 'polypeptide(L)'
;GLGDVYKRQNLYITKGEAESYPCIVAHLDQVQRLHSKDFTAIETGEIIFGYSSRNKRQEGLGADDKNGIWIALKCLEKYDTLKLAFFVGEEVGCVGSGKAVMDFFNDCRFVIQPDRRGYQDIVTEIGWTSLCSPKFLQAAGYKKFGYRETHGMMTDVQELKERGLQVSCINLSCGYYEPHTDHEFTIKKDLMSCLSLVEHIIENCTDTYPHQTEILLSLIHI
;
A
#
# COMPACT_ATOMS: atom_id res chain seq x y z
N GLY A 1 -14.97 -24.52 -8.58
CA GLY A 1 -15.80 -24.56 -7.40
C GLY A 1 -15.94 -23.20 -6.74
N LEU A 2 -16.86 -23.06 -5.81
CA LEU A 2 -17.13 -21.80 -5.08
C LEU A 2 -15.87 -21.20 -4.40
N GLY A 3 -14.88 -22.02 -4.04
CA GLY A 3 -13.63 -21.55 -3.43
C GLY A 3 -12.75 -20.65 -4.31
N ASP A 4 -12.85 -20.75 -5.64
CA ASP A 4 -12.06 -19.92 -6.55
C ASP A 4 -12.69 -18.54 -6.81
N VAL A 5 -13.99 -18.40 -6.57
CA VAL A 5 -14.69 -17.13 -6.73
C VAL A 5 -14.34 -16.17 -5.59
N TYR A 6 -14.22 -16.66 -4.36
CA TYR A 6 -13.87 -15.85 -3.18
C TYR A 6 -12.40 -15.38 -3.17
N LYS A 7 -11.50 -16.09 -3.83
CA LYS A 7 -10.07 -15.72 -3.94
C LYS A 7 -9.78 -14.57 -4.90
N ARG A 8 -10.81 -14.03 -5.54
CA ARG A 8 -10.67 -12.96 -6.55
C ARG A 8 -11.46 -11.70 -6.21
N GLN A 9 -11.80 -11.50 -4.94
CA GLN A 9 -12.56 -10.33 -4.50
C GLN A 9 -11.67 -9.43 -3.65
N ASN A 10 -11.85 -8.12 -3.83
CA ASN A 10 -11.30 -7.13 -2.93
C ASN A 10 -11.95 -7.27 -1.55
N LEU A 11 -11.21 -6.96 -0.50
CA LEU A 11 -11.71 -6.94 0.86
C LEU A 11 -11.75 -5.50 1.37
N TYR A 12 -12.89 -5.11 1.94
CA TYR A 12 -13.08 -3.78 2.50
C TYR A 12 -13.45 -3.91 3.98
N ILE A 13 -12.80 -3.12 4.83
CA ILE A 13 -13.03 -3.11 6.28
C ILE A 13 -13.25 -1.67 6.73
N THR A 14 -14.33 -1.44 7.47
CA THR A 14 -14.55 -0.20 8.22
C THR A 14 -14.59 -0.53 9.70
N LYS A 15 -13.75 0.11 10.49
CA LYS A 15 -13.73 0.01 11.95
C LYS A 15 -14.25 1.30 12.57
N GLY A 16 -15.17 1.17 13.53
CA GLY A 16 -15.75 2.28 14.27
C GLY A 16 -16.68 3.17 13.46
N GLU A 17 -17.18 4.23 14.10
CA GLU A 17 -18.05 5.24 13.49
C GLU A 17 -17.36 6.60 13.56
N ALA A 18 -17.24 7.27 12.42
CA ALA A 18 -16.64 8.60 12.28
C ALA A 18 -17.24 9.33 11.07
N GLU A 19 -17.18 10.66 11.07
CA GLU A 19 -17.57 11.47 9.91
C GLU A 19 -16.57 11.31 8.75
N SER A 20 -15.31 11.04 9.07
CA SER A 20 -14.27 10.79 8.07
C SER A 20 -13.20 9.84 8.61
N TYR A 21 -12.57 9.08 7.71
CA TYR A 21 -11.65 8.01 8.08
C TYR A 21 -10.26 8.18 7.45
N PRO A 22 -9.18 7.87 8.18
CA PRO A 22 -7.94 7.49 7.52
C PRO A 22 -8.14 6.17 6.79
N CYS A 23 -7.51 5.99 5.63
CA CYS A 23 -7.62 4.76 4.87
C CYS A 23 -6.23 4.22 4.51
N ILE A 24 -6.02 2.92 4.71
CA ILE A 24 -4.82 2.20 4.26
C ILE A 24 -5.25 1.17 3.23
N VAL A 25 -4.49 1.08 2.14
CA VAL A 25 -4.69 0.07 1.11
C VAL A 25 -3.42 -0.77 0.95
N ALA A 26 -3.58 -2.04 0.56
CA ALA A 26 -2.52 -2.98 0.28
C ALA A 26 -3.03 -4.03 -0.72
N HIS A 27 -2.16 -4.85 -1.30
CA HIS A 27 -2.61 -5.93 -2.18
C HIS A 27 -2.39 -7.32 -1.59
N LEU A 28 -3.22 -8.28 -2.02
CA LEU A 28 -3.29 -9.64 -1.48
C LEU A 28 -2.52 -10.67 -2.31
N ASP A 29 -2.22 -10.37 -3.54
CA ASP A 29 -1.49 -11.24 -4.44
C ASP A 29 0.02 -11.04 -4.30
N GLN A 30 0.77 -11.95 -4.88
CA GLN A 30 2.22 -11.93 -4.95
C GLN A 30 2.67 -12.58 -6.25
N VAL A 31 3.84 -12.23 -6.74
CA VAL A 31 4.41 -12.79 -7.98
C VAL A 31 4.73 -14.28 -7.81
N GLN A 32 5.27 -14.68 -6.67
CA GLN A 32 5.58 -16.08 -6.39
C GLN A 32 4.29 -16.87 -6.15
N ARG A 33 3.93 -17.70 -7.13
CA ARG A 33 2.67 -18.46 -7.10
C ARG A 33 2.72 -19.73 -6.25
N LEU A 34 3.90 -20.31 -6.08
CA LEU A 34 4.09 -21.57 -5.40
C LEU A 34 5.32 -21.50 -4.50
N HIS A 35 5.12 -21.77 -3.24
CA HIS A 35 6.19 -22.04 -2.29
C HIS A 35 6.34 -23.56 -2.08
N SER A 36 7.51 -23.99 -1.64
CA SER A 36 7.72 -25.35 -1.16
C SER A 36 6.81 -25.66 0.01
N LYS A 37 6.41 -26.94 0.17
CA LYS A 37 5.51 -27.34 1.27
C LYS A 37 6.05 -27.05 2.66
N ASP A 38 7.36 -26.92 2.80
CA ASP A 38 8.09 -26.62 4.01
C ASP A 38 8.61 -25.16 4.04
N PHE A 39 8.05 -24.31 3.18
CA PHE A 39 8.34 -22.87 3.22
C PHE A 39 8.07 -22.32 4.62
N THR A 40 9.02 -21.54 5.12
CA THR A 40 8.90 -20.83 6.39
C THR A 40 9.56 -19.46 6.28
N ALA A 41 8.99 -18.47 6.95
CA ALA A 41 9.67 -17.20 7.16
C ALA A 41 10.69 -17.35 8.27
N ILE A 42 11.94 -17.05 8.00
CA ILE A 42 13.02 -17.03 8.97
C ILE A 42 13.24 -15.59 9.40
N GLU A 43 13.17 -15.35 10.69
CA GLU A 43 13.53 -14.09 11.31
C GLU A 43 14.92 -14.21 11.93
N THR A 44 15.84 -13.38 11.48
CA THR A 44 17.13 -13.12 12.11
C THR A 44 17.12 -11.72 12.71
N GLY A 45 18.08 -11.30 13.51
CA GLY A 45 18.09 -10.02 14.23
C GLY A 45 17.38 -8.87 13.47
N GLU A 46 17.86 -8.53 12.27
CA GLU A 46 17.37 -7.39 11.48
C GLU A 46 16.54 -7.77 10.25
N ILE A 47 16.56 -9.02 9.81
CA ILE A 47 16.04 -9.42 8.49
C ILE A 47 15.02 -10.54 8.65
N ILE A 48 13.97 -10.48 7.80
CA ILE A 48 13.01 -11.58 7.60
C ILE A 48 13.11 -12.02 6.14
N PHE A 49 13.23 -13.32 5.89
CA PHE A 49 13.27 -13.88 4.54
C PHE A 49 12.59 -15.26 4.47
N GLY A 50 12.18 -15.66 3.27
CA GLY A 50 11.60 -16.96 3.03
C GLY A 50 12.65 -18.05 2.81
N TYR A 51 12.43 -19.27 3.32
CA TYR A 51 13.36 -20.38 3.18
C TYR A 51 12.65 -21.74 3.14
N SER A 52 13.18 -22.65 2.31
CA SER A 52 12.81 -24.07 2.33
C SER A 52 13.96 -24.90 2.85
N SER A 53 13.77 -25.54 3.99
CA SER A 53 14.77 -26.43 4.61
C SER A 53 15.02 -27.68 3.79
N ARG A 54 14.00 -28.22 3.14
CA ARG A 54 14.10 -29.40 2.26
C ARG A 54 14.92 -29.10 1.02
N ASN A 55 14.63 -27.98 0.37
CA ASN A 55 15.31 -27.58 -0.86
C ASN A 55 16.63 -26.86 -0.58
N LYS A 56 16.90 -26.51 0.69
CA LYS A 56 18.10 -25.77 1.16
C LYS A 56 18.34 -24.48 0.36
N ARG A 57 17.25 -23.76 0.10
CA ARG A 57 17.31 -22.49 -0.66
C ARG A 57 16.36 -21.45 -0.08
N GLN A 58 16.69 -20.20 -0.35
CA GLN A 58 15.78 -19.08 -0.14
C GLN A 58 14.65 -19.14 -1.14
N GLU A 59 13.46 -18.74 -0.72
CA GLU A 59 12.28 -18.58 -1.56
C GLU A 59 11.66 -17.21 -1.27
N GLY A 60 11.09 -16.57 -2.27
CA GLY A 60 10.53 -15.22 -2.15
C GLY A 60 9.55 -15.12 -0.98
N LEU A 61 9.74 -14.11 -0.14
CA LEU A 61 8.94 -13.94 1.08
C LEU A 61 7.50 -13.53 0.76
N GLY A 62 7.28 -12.84 -0.37
CA GLY A 62 6.04 -12.14 -0.70
C GLY A 62 5.85 -10.95 0.24
N ALA A 63 6.95 -10.27 0.61
CA ALA A 63 6.91 -9.06 1.42
C ALA A 63 6.23 -7.91 0.68
N ASP A 64 6.26 -7.95 -0.62
CA ASP A 64 5.43 -7.27 -1.57
C ASP A 64 4.10 -8.06 -1.74
N ASP A 65 2.92 -7.69 -1.14
CA ASP A 65 2.76 -6.56 -0.20
C ASP A 65 2.36 -7.03 1.23
N LYS A 66 2.92 -8.13 1.74
CA LYS A 66 2.66 -8.55 3.13
C LYS A 66 3.12 -7.51 4.15
N ASN A 67 4.12 -6.68 3.80
CA ASN A 67 4.57 -5.59 4.67
C ASN A 67 3.46 -4.53 4.83
N GLY A 68 2.82 -4.13 3.74
CA GLY A 68 1.69 -3.20 3.79
C GLY A 68 0.48 -3.80 4.49
N ILE A 69 0.17 -5.07 4.25
CA ILE A 69 -0.89 -5.78 4.98
C ILE A 69 -0.59 -5.78 6.49
N TRP A 70 0.64 -6.09 6.88
CA TRP A 70 1.05 -6.11 8.29
C TRP A 70 0.91 -4.72 8.95
N ILE A 71 1.35 -3.65 8.27
CA ILE A 71 1.18 -2.26 8.73
C ILE A 71 -0.32 -1.94 8.89
N ALA A 72 -1.14 -2.27 7.90
CA ALA A 72 -2.58 -2.05 7.94
C ALA A 72 -3.23 -2.76 9.13
N LEU A 73 -2.86 -4.01 9.41
CA LEU A 73 -3.37 -4.77 10.54
C LEU A 73 -2.89 -4.21 11.89
N LYS A 74 -1.65 -3.73 11.99
CA LYS A 74 -1.16 -3.05 13.20
C LYS A 74 -1.93 -1.76 13.47
N CYS A 75 -2.22 -0.99 12.45
CA CYS A 75 -3.08 0.20 12.58
C CYS A 75 -4.52 -0.19 12.95
N LEU A 76 -5.06 -1.29 12.40
CA LEU A 76 -6.39 -1.80 12.77
C LEU A 76 -6.46 -2.21 14.24
N GLU A 77 -5.39 -2.79 14.80
CA GLU A 77 -5.31 -3.11 16.23
C GLU A 77 -5.32 -1.84 17.08
N LYS A 78 -4.58 -0.80 16.67
CA LYS A 78 -4.29 0.40 17.47
C LYS A 78 -5.42 1.45 17.44
N TYR A 79 -6.03 1.71 16.29
CA TYR A 79 -6.97 2.81 16.12
C TYR A 79 -8.42 2.36 16.18
N ASP A 80 -9.29 3.19 16.80
CA ASP A 80 -10.74 2.91 16.94
C ASP A 80 -11.50 3.17 15.64
N THR A 81 -11.00 4.07 14.80
CA THR A 81 -11.63 4.42 13.52
C THR A 81 -10.62 4.32 12.38
N LEU A 82 -10.88 3.44 11.42
CA LEU A 82 -9.98 3.19 10.29
C LEU A 82 -10.74 2.48 9.16
N LYS A 83 -10.38 2.78 7.93
CA LYS A 83 -10.77 2.00 6.75
C LYS A 83 -9.57 1.27 6.16
N LEU A 84 -9.78 0.03 5.74
CA LEU A 84 -8.81 -0.76 5.00
C LEU A 84 -9.44 -1.27 3.71
N ALA A 85 -8.68 -1.23 2.63
CA ALA A 85 -9.04 -1.93 1.40
C ALA A 85 -7.86 -2.79 0.95
N PHE A 86 -8.13 -4.08 0.73
CA PHE A 86 -7.14 -5.00 0.21
C PHE A 86 -7.54 -5.43 -1.20
N PHE A 87 -6.65 -5.21 -2.15
CA PHE A 87 -6.91 -5.46 -3.57
C PHE A 87 -6.31 -6.79 -4.02
N VAL A 88 -6.86 -7.33 -5.09
CA VAL A 88 -6.36 -8.53 -5.76
C VAL A 88 -5.85 -8.18 -7.15
N GLY A 89 -4.77 -8.83 -7.59
CA GLY A 89 -4.26 -8.65 -8.95
C GLY A 89 -3.56 -7.31 -9.18
N GLU A 90 -2.88 -6.79 -8.19
CA GLU A 90 -1.98 -5.64 -8.34
C GLU A 90 -0.85 -5.98 -9.28
N GLU A 91 -0.18 -7.11 -9.04
CA GLU A 91 0.96 -7.65 -9.76
C GLU A 91 0.69 -8.01 -11.25
N VAL A 92 -0.56 -7.99 -11.63
CA VAL A 92 -1.00 -8.26 -13.02
C VAL A 92 -1.75 -7.06 -13.62
N GLY A 93 -1.46 -5.85 -13.11
CA GLY A 93 -1.98 -4.59 -13.62
C GLY A 93 -3.14 -4.00 -12.84
N CYS A 94 -3.07 -4.00 -11.51
CA CYS A 94 -4.02 -3.33 -10.61
C CYS A 94 -5.49 -3.71 -10.86
N VAL A 95 -5.74 -4.99 -11.20
CA VAL A 95 -7.08 -5.48 -11.62
C VAL A 95 -8.14 -5.25 -10.55
N GLY A 96 -7.75 -5.39 -9.28
CA GLY A 96 -8.66 -5.23 -8.14
C GLY A 96 -9.01 -3.77 -7.91
N SER A 97 -8.04 -2.87 -7.83
CA SER A 97 -8.28 -1.43 -7.68
C SER A 97 -8.99 -0.85 -8.90
N GLY A 98 -8.72 -1.38 -10.11
CA GLY A 98 -9.48 -1.06 -11.31
C GLY A 98 -10.97 -1.41 -11.24
N LYS A 99 -11.39 -2.21 -10.26
CA LYS A 99 -12.78 -2.59 -9.97
C LYS A 99 -13.22 -2.19 -8.56
N ALA A 100 -12.48 -1.27 -7.94
CA ALA A 100 -12.79 -0.84 -6.59
C ALA A 100 -14.21 -0.26 -6.46
N VAL A 101 -14.83 -0.49 -5.31
CA VAL A 101 -16.09 0.16 -4.93
C VAL A 101 -15.74 1.58 -4.49
N MET A 102 -15.81 2.54 -5.42
CA MET A 102 -15.35 3.92 -5.18
C MET A 102 -16.13 4.62 -4.05
N ASP A 103 -17.40 4.29 -3.84
CA ASP A 103 -18.21 4.83 -2.74
C ASP A 103 -17.61 4.53 -1.35
N PHE A 104 -16.81 3.45 -1.24
CA PHE A 104 -16.10 3.13 -0.01
C PHE A 104 -15.14 4.26 0.44
N PHE A 105 -14.64 5.04 -0.50
CA PHE A 105 -13.64 6.08 -0.25
C PHE A 105 -14.23 7.48 -0.07
N ASN A 106 -15.56 7.66 -0.21
CA ASN A 106 -16.22 8.98 -0.19
C ASN A 106 -16.02 9.73 1.12
N ASP A 107 -15.89 9.02 2.23
CA ASP A 107 -15.67 9.56 3.58
C ASP A 107 -14.23 9.39 4.07
N CYS A 108 -13.29 9.10 3.18
CA CYS A 108 -11.87 9.04 3.53
C CYS A 108 -11.27 10.45 3.63
N ARG A 109 -10.36 10.66 4.60
CA ARG A 109 -9.57 11.88 4.73
C ARG A 109 -8.39 11.91 3.78
N PHE A 110 -7.78 10.75 3.60
CA PHE A 110 -6.66 10.44 2.71
C PHE A 110 -6.55 8.92 2.55
N VAL A 111 -5.71 8.48 1.62
CA VAL A 111 -5.40 7.05 1.40
C VAL A 111 -3.89 6.84 1.40
N ILE A 112 -3.40 5.84 2.13
CA ILE A 112 -1.98 5.47 2.19
C ILE A 112 -1.84 4.03 1.68
N GLN A 113 -0.88 3.80 0.79
CA GLN A 113 -0.45 2.46 0.35
C GLN A 113 1.00 2.24 0.78
N PRO A 114 1.29 1.43 1.80
CA PRO A 114 2.65 1.05 2.16
C PRO A 114 3.09 -0.13 1.28
N ASP A 115 3.42 0.13 0.02
CA ASP A 115 3.65 -0.87 -1.01
C ASP A 115 4.74 -0.40 -1.99
N ARG A 116 5.91 -0.07 -1.44
CA ARG A 116 7.08 0.24 -2.26
C ARG A 116 8.33 -0.33 -1.61
N ARG A 117 9.22 -0.86 -2.43
CA ARG A 117 10.53 -1.33 -1.99
C ARG A 117 11.36 -0.23 -1.34
N GLY A 118 12.29 -0.62 -0.48
CA GLY A 118 13.20 0.33 0.19
C GLY A 118 12.58 0.95 1.45
N TYR A 119 13.05 2.12 1.87
CA TYR A 119 12.72 2.65 3.19
C TYR A 119 12.54 4.18 3.29
N GLN A 120 12.72 4.92 2.20
CA GLN A 120 12.73 6.40 2.27
C GLN A 120 11.90 7.09 1.19
N ASP A 121 11.21 6.35 0.35
CA ASP A 121 10.43 6.95 -0.72
C ASP A 121 8.99 7.20 -0.30
N ILE A 122 8.52 8.42 -0.56
CA ILE A 122 7.10 8.76 -0.62
C ILE A 122 6.76 9.11 -2.07
N VAL A 123 5.96 8.28 -2.71
CA VAL A 123 5.51 8.51 -4.08
C VAL A 123 4.36 9.49 -4.06
N THR A 124 4.56 10.60 -4.75
CA THR A 124 3.61 11.72 -4.83
C THR A 124 3.09 11.95 -6.24
N GLU A 125 3.73 11.29 -7.22
CA GLU A 125 3.39 11.41 -8.64
C GLU A 125 3.76 10.12 -9.38
N ILE A 126 2.92 9.70 -10.33
CA ILE A 126 3.15 8.55 -11.20
C ILE A 126 2.75 8.94 -12.62
N GLY A 127 3.73 8.94 -13.55
CA GLY A 127 3.53 9.46 -14.89
C GLY A 127 3.10 10.93 -14.84
N TRP A 128 1.89 11.23 -15.29
CA TRP A 128 1.27 12.56 -15.25
C TRP A 128 0.21 12.69 -14.14
N THR A 129 0.06 11.66 -13.31
CA THR A 129 -0.94 11.59 -12.25
C THR A 129 -0.34 12.09 -10.95
N SER A 130 -0.70 13.29 -10.52
CA SER A 130 -0.41 13.78 -9.17
C SER A 130 -1.30 13.06 -8.16
N LEU A 131 -0.72 12.57 -7.07
CA LEU A 131 -1.42 11.74 -6.10
C LEU A 131 -1.95 12.53 -4.90
N CYS A 132 -1.31 13.65 -4.54
CA CYS A 132 -1.63 14.34 -3.29
C CYS A 132 -1.41 15.85 -3.36
N SER A 133 -2.08 16.57 -2.46
CA SER A 133 -1.94 18.02 -2.33
C SER A 133 -0.71 18.40 -1.51
N PRO A 134 -0.11 19.59 -1.75
CA PRO A 134 0.95 20.13 -0.90
C PRO A 134 0.52 20.27 0.57
N LYS A 135 -0.75 20.59 0.84
CA LYS A 135 -1.30 20.69 2.21
C LYS A 135 -1.19 19.35 2.93
N PHE A 136 -1.53 18.25 2.24
CA PHE A 136 -1.40 16.90 2.82
C PHE A 136 0.06 16.56 3.12
N LEU A 137 0.97 16.79 2.19
CA LEU A 137 2.40 16.50 2.37
C LEU A 137 3.01 17.29 3.53
N GLN A 138 2.61 18.53 3.69
CA GLN A 138 3.04 19.37 4.83
C GLN A 138 2.54 18.78 6.16
N ALA A 139 1.27 18.39 6.23
CA ALA A 139 0.68 17.80 7.43
C ALA A 139 1.26 16.40 7.74
N ALA A 140 1.51 15.60 6.72
CA ALA A 140 2.10 14.26 6.84
C ALA A 140 3.50 14.26 7.48
N GLY A 141 4.23 15.38 7.41
CA GLY A 141 5.49 15.56 8.12
C GLY A 141 6.58 14.52 7.80
N TYR A 142 6.48 13.84 6.68
CA TYR A 142 7.28 12.69 6.25
C TYR A 142 8.81 12.91 6.31
N LYS A 143 9.27 14.16 6.16
CA LYS A 143 10.70 14.53 6.24
C LYS A 143 11.32 14.23 7.60
N LYS A 144 10.51 14.26 8.68
CA LYS A 144 10.95 13.92 10.05
C LYS A 144 11.33 12.44 10.18
N PHE A 145 10.80 11.60 9.30
CA PHE A 145 11.06 10.16 9.22
C PHE A 145 12.12 9.81 8.16
N GLY A 146 12.74 10.83 7.54
CA GLY A 146 13.77 10.64 6.53
C GLY A 146 13.23 10.32 5.13
N TYR A 147 11.91 10.37 4.93
CA TYR A 147 11.30 10.12 3.61
C TYR A 147 11.51 11.30 2.66
N ARG A 148 11.57 10.98 1.36
CA ARG A 148 11.76 11.94 0.27
C ARG A 148 10.73 11.69 -0.82
N GLU A 149 10.20 12.78 -1.37
CA GLU A 149 9.31 12.72 -2.52
C GLU A 149 10.00 12.07 -3.72
N THR A 150 9.28 11.19 -4.39
CA THR A 150 9.76 10.52 -5.58
C THR A 150 8.62 10.26 -6.57
N HIS A 151 8.99 10.02 -7.82
CA HIS A 151 8.08 9.49 -8.83
C HIS A 151 7.99 7.97 -8.69
N GLY A 152 6.78 7.45 -8.89
CA GLY A 152 6.51 6.02 -8.79
C GLY A 152 6.26 5.34 -10.12
N MET A 153 5.92 4.07 -10.00
CA MET A 153 5.38 3.25 -11.07
C MET A 153 3.92 2.92 -10.76
N MET A 154 3.23 2.25 -11.67
CA MET A 154 1.84 1.81 -11.53
C MET A 154 1.61 1.13 -10.17
N THR A 155 0.54 1.49 -9.49
CA THR A 155 0.15 0.96 -8.18
C THR A 155 -1.34 1.25 -7.92
N ASP A 156 -1.95 0.58 -6.95
CA ASP A 156 -3.38 0.69 -6.67
C ASP A 156 -3.85 2.13 -6.39
N VAL A 157 -3.07 2.94 -5.65
CA VAL A 157 -3.49 4.33 -5.37
C VAL A 157 -3.48 5.22 -6.63
N GLN A 158 -2.65 4.91 -7.63
CA GLN A 158 -2.74 5.58 -8.92
C GLN A 158 -4.06 5.22 -9.61
N GLU A 159 -4.37 3.92 -9.67
CA GLU A 159 -5.62 3.43 -10.27
C GLU A 159 -6.85 4.04 -9.59
N LEU A 160 -6.86 4.08 -8.25
CA LEU A 160 -7.93 4.75 -7.50
C LEU A 160 -8.03 6.24 -7.87
N LYS A 161 -6.89 6.92 -8.02
CA LYS A 161 -6.85 8.34 -8.39
C LYS A 161 -7.43 8.57 -9.79
N GLU A 162 -7.04 7.77 -10.76
CA GLU A 162 -7.53 7.83 -12.13
C GLU A 162 -9.03 7.49 -12.23
N ARG A 163 -9.54 6.71 -11.31
CA ARG A 163 -10.97 6.41 -11.15
C ARG A 163 -11.75 7.44 -10.35
N GLY A 164 -11.12 8.54 -9.96
CA GLY A 164 -11.79 9.68 -9.34
C GLY A 164 -11.75 9.72 -7.82
N LEU A 165 -10.75 9.11 -7.18
CA LEU A 165 -10.51 9.31 -5.74
C LEU A 165 -10.36 10.81 -5.45
N GLN A 166 -11.21 11.34 -4.57
CA GLN A 166 -11.35 12.78 -4.32
C GLN A 166 -10.38 13.32 -3.26
N VAL A 167 -9.61 12.46 -2.58
CA VAL A 167 -8.68 12.85 -1.52
C VAL A 167 -7.24 12.51 -1.89
N SER A 168 -6.30 13.14 -1.22
CA SER A 168 -4.87 12.86 -1.38
C SER A 168 -4.56 11.39 -1.07
N CYS A 169 -3.68 10.80 -1.88
CA CYS A 169 -3.14 9.48 -1.62
C CYS A 169 -1.62 9.47 -1.84
N ILE A 170 -0.94 8.47 -1.28
CA ILE A 170 0.52 8.28 -1.41
C ILE A 170 0.85 6.80 -1.40
N ASN A 171 2.00 6.44 -2.01
CA ASN A 171 2.63 5.14 -1.81
C ASN A 171 3.95 5.32 -1.05
N LEU A 172 4.23 4.45 -0.06
CA LEU A 172 5.36 4.53 0.84
C LEU A 172 6.27 3.32 0.73
N SER A 173 7.59 3.54 0.76
CA SER A 173 8.53 2.44 0.99
C SER A 173 8.29 1.81 2.36
N CYS A 174 8.17 0.48 2.39
CA CYS A 174 7.79 -0.26 3.59
C CYS A 174 8.77 -1.38 3.98
N GLY A 175 10.04 -1.26 3.57
CA GLY A 175 11.14 -2.07 4.10
C GLY A 175 11.32 -3.41 3.46
N TYR A 176 10.74 -3.71 2.31
CA TYR A 176 11.09 -4.89 1.54
C TYR A 176 12.12 -4.58 0.44
N TYR A 177 12.85 -5.59 0.02
CA TYR A 177 13.95 -5.52 -0.93
C TYR A 177 13.93 -6.74 -1.84
N GLU A 178 14.52 -6.61 -3.04
CA GLU A 178 14.59 -7.64 -4.06
C GLU A 178 13.21 -8.25 -4.39
N PRO A 179 12.15 -7.42 -4.60
CA PRO A 179 10.82 -7.92 -4.91
C PRO A 179 10.82 -8.81 -6.15
N HIS A 180 9.83 -9.71 -6.22
CA HIS A 180 9.61 -10.60 -7.36
C HIS A 180 10.73 -11.63 -7.61
N THR A 181 11.62 -11.83 -6.63
CA THR A 181 12.70 -12.82 -6.69
C THR A 181 12.66 -13.78 -5.50
N ASP A 182 13.39 -14.90 -5.63
CA ASP A 182 13.60 -15.82 -4.51
C ASP A 182 14.49 -15.21 -3.40
N HIS A 183 15.12 -14.07 -3.65
CA HIS A 183 15.98 -13.36 -2.68
C HIS A 183 15.25 -12.24 -1.93
N GLU A 184 13.96 -12.11 -2.12
CA GLU A 184 13.17 -11.10 -1.43
C GLU A 184 13.25 -11.22 0.09
N PHE A 185 13.42 -10.09 0.75
CA PHE A 185 13.51 -10.02 2.21
C PHE A 185 12.96 -8.69 2.73
N THR A 186 12.67 -8.65 4.04
CA THR A 186 12.28 -7.45 4.77
C THR A 186 13.36 -7.06 5.75
N ILE A 187 13.71 -5.76 5.83
CA ILE A 187 14.49 -5.17 6.92
C ILE A 187 13.52 -4.66 7.98
N LYS A 188 13.54 -5.25 9.18
CA LYS A 188 12.59 -4.93 10.26
C LYS A 188 12.61 -3.47 10.67
N LYS A 189 13.80 -2.87 10.77
CA LYS A 189 13.93 -1.45 11.10
C LYS A 189 13.19 -0.55 10.10
N ASP A 190 13.28 -0.86 8.81
CA ASP A 190 12.66 -0.06 7.76
C ASP A 190 11.15 -0.25 7.73
N LEU A 191 10.68 -1.48 7.96
CA LEU A 191 9.25 -1.78 8.14
C LEU A 191 8.67 -1.01 9.33
N MET A 192 9.36 -1.00 10.47
CA MET A 192 8.94 -0.25 11.67
C MET A 192 8.97 1.25 11.46
N SER A 193 9.93 1.76 10.67
CA SER A 193 9.98 3.19 10.29
C SER A 193 8.76 3.58 9.46
N CYS A 194 8.36 2.73 8.51
CA CYS A 194 7.14 2.95 7.73
C CYS A 194 5.88 2.91 8.62
N LEU A 195 5.75 1.92 9.51
CA LEU A 195 4.65 1.88 10.47
C LEU A 195 4.58 3.18 11.29
N SER A 196 5.72 3.65 11.81
CA SER A 196 5.78 4.89 12.59
C SER A 196 5.36 6.13 11.79
N LEU A 197 5.71 6.19 10.51
CA LEU A 197 5.24 7.28 9.62
C LEU A 197 3.73 7.17 9.36
N VAL A 198 3.21 5.98 9.08
CA VAL A 198 1.78 5.77 8.85
C VAL A 198 0.98 6.15 10.10
N GLU A 199 1.41 5.72 11.28
CA GLU A 199 0.79 6.11 12.55
C GLU A 199 0.83 7.63 12.76
N HIS A 200 1.98 8.28 12.50
CA HIS A 200 2.11 9.72 12.58
C HIS A 200 1.13 10.45 11.64
N ILE A 201 0.98 9.98 10.41
CA ILE A 201 0.03 10.56 9.45
C ILE A 201 -1.41 10.40 9.96
N ILE A 202 -1.79 9.23 10.44
CA ILE A 202 -3.14 8.97 11.00
C ILE A 202 -3.43 9.93 12.16
N GLU A 203 -2.47 10.15 13.04
CA GLU A 203 -2.61 10.98 14.25
C GLU A 203 -2.60 12.48 13.98
N ASN A 204 -1.87 12.93 12.96
CA ASN A 204 -1.66 14.36 12.71
C ASN A 204 -2.45 14.91 11.50
N CYS A 205 -2.87 14.06 10.56
CA CYS A 205 -3.70 14.45 9.43
C CYS A 205 -5.18 14.26 9.75
N THR A 206 -5.72 15.15 10.59
CA THR A 206 -7.11 15.06 11.08
C THR A 206 -8.15 15.68 10.15
N ASP A 207 -7.73 16.58 9.24
CA ASP A 207 -8.59 17.15 8.21
C ASP A 207 -8.81 16.16 7.06
N THR A 208 -9.84 16.41 6.26
CA THR A 208 -9.93 15.86 4.91
C THR A 208 -8.99 16.63 3.99
N TYR A 209 -8.26 15.92 3.13
CA TYR A 209 -7.29 16.49 2.19
C TYR A 209 -7.75 16.31 0.74
N PRO A 210 -8.67 17.15 0.24
CA PRO A 210 -9.17 17.03 -1.11
C PRO A 210 -8.03 17.16 -2.12
N HIS A 211 -8.07 16.31 -3.12
CA HIS A 211 -7.15 16.36 -4.25
C HIS A 211 -7.73 15.57 -5.42
N GLN A 212 -7.90 16.23 -6.53
CA GLN A 212 -8.31 15.63 -7.79
C GLN A 212 -7.17 15.76 -8.78
N THR A 213 -6.90 14.71 -9.50
CA THR A 213 -5.99 14.79 -10.64
C THR A 213 -6.70 15.54 -11.76
N GLU A 214 -6.07 16.62 -12.23
CA GLU A 214 -6.50 17.22 -13.49
C GLU A 214 -6.25 16.20 -14.59
N ILE A 215 -7.32 15.54 -15.04
CA ILE A 215 -7.27 14.79 -16.29
C ILE A 215 -7.14 15.85 -17.36
N LEU A 216 -5.94 16.09 -17.84
CA LEU A 216 -5.73 16.81 -19.09
C LEU A 216 -6.44 16.00 -20.17
N LEU A 217 -7.71 16.30 -20.40
CA LEU A 217 -8.40 15.98 -21.63
C LEU A 217 -7.61 16.69 -22.73
N SER A 218 -6.57 16.05 -23.23
CA SER A 218 -5.98 16.44 -24.50
C SER A 218 -7.12 16.35 -25.50
N LEU A 219 -7.66 17.48 -25.84
CA LEU A 219 -8.53 17.67 -27.01
C LEU A 219 -7.73 17.15 -28.20
N ILE A 220 -7.89 15.87 -28.50
CA ILE A 220 -7.60 15.37 -29.83
C ILE A 220 -8.70 15.93 -30.69
N HIS A 221 -8.47 17.13 -31.20
CA HIS A 221 -9.20 17.62 -32.37
C HIS A 221 -8.62 16.88 -33.57
N ILE A 222 -9.34 15.85 -34.01
CA ILE A 222 -9.21 15.30 -35.36
C ILE A 222 -10.09 16.14 -36.26
#